data_ec5906d4359277c0b89fb6087138c87d
#
_entry.id   ec5906d4359277c0b89fb6087138c87d
#
_cell.length_a   1.000
_cell.length_b   1.000
_cell.length_c   1.000
_cell.angle_alpha   90.00
_cell.angle_beta   90.00
_cell.angle_gamma   90.00
#
_symmetry.space_group_name_H-M   'P 1'
#
loop_
_entity.id
_entity.type
_entity.pdbx_description
1 polymer ?
#
loop_
_entity_poly.entity_id
_entity_poly.type
_entity_poly.pdbx_seq_one_letter_code
_entity_poly.pdbx_strand_id
1 'polypeptide(L)'
;MVIHGCVDGFSRVIVFLKCSNNNEALTVLESFQSAVNTFHYPRRIRTDHGTENVEVARFMLHKYGITTNPVITGRSIHNQRTERMWKDVFAYVLQYFYNLFYFMESQDILDPDNELHLFALQYIYIPRVKWALDYFTLQWNNHPMSTQGNKSPLQSWTAGFYEFAESNYTVVRDVLDVDTINFDHYGIDDDGPRPQIETSNNVVVPRSTIQLSMEETRALTDEISPLSEDNDNGVHLYQRTVAFVNNFFDSDVESS
;
A
#
# COMPACT_ATOMS: atom_id res chain seq x y z
N MET A 1 -3.23 -6.93 7.73
CA MET A 1 -2.32 -6.38 6.70
C MET A 1 -3.11 -5.59 5.70
N VAL A 2 -2.57 -4.48 5.20
CA VAL A 2 -3.19 -3.59 4.19
C VAL A 2 -2.23 -3.41 3.03
N ILE A 3 -2.79 -3.22 1.83
CA ILE A 3 -1.99 -2.97 0.65
C ILE A 3 -2.36 -1.62 0.08
N HIS A 4 -1.36 -0.75 -0.05
CA HIS A 4 -1.47 0.56 -0.67
C HIS A 4 -0.87 0.51 -2.07
N GLY A 5 -1.53 1.14 -3.03
CA GLY A 5 -1.06 1.15 -4.42
C GLY A 5 -1.41 2.43 -5.15
N CYS A 6 -0.54 2.78 -6.09
CA CYS A 6 -0.75 3.93 -6.96
C CYS A 6 -0.32 3.59 -8.39
N VAL A 7 -1.12 4.04 -9.34
CA VAL A 7 -0.89 3.82 -10.77
C VAL A 7 -0.88 5.16 -11.50
N ASP A 8 0.04 5.32 -12.42
CA ASP A 8 0.04 6.49 -13.29
C ASP A 8 -1.16 6.49 -14.24
N GLY A 9 -1.87 7.60 -14.25
CA GLY A 9 -3.12 7.75 -14.99
C GLY A 9 -2.97 7.69 -16.52
N PHE A 10 -1.81 8.02 -17.06
CA PHE A 10 -1.52 7.99 -18.49
C PHE A 10 -0.97 6.63 -18.93
N SER A 11 0.16 6.25 -18.39
CA SER A 11 0.92 5.07 -18.80
C SER A 11 0.43 3.76 -18.19
N ARG A 12 -0.28 3.84 -17.05
CA ARG A 12 -0.68 2.71 -16.22
C ARG A 12 0.48 2.02 -15.49
N VAL A 13 1.63 2.68 -15.41
CA VAL A 13 2.74 2.23 -14.56
C VAL A 13 2.25 2.16 -13.12
N ILE A 14 2.48 1.03 -12.48
CA ILE A 14 2.37 0.93 -11.02
C ILE A 14 3.59 1.66 -10.45
N VAL A 15 3.36 2.81 -9.82
CA VAL A 15 4.43 3.63 -9.23
C VAL A 15 4.81 3.15 -7.83
N PHE A 16 3.87 2.59 -7.11
CA PHE A 16 4.12 1.76 -5.92
C PHE A 16 2.98 0.79 -5.66
N LEU A 17 3.32 -0.32 -5.01
CA LEU A 17 2.40 -1.31 -4.49
C LEU A 17 3.05 -1.90 -3.23
N LYS A 18 2.52 -1.57 -2.04
CA LYS A 18 3.17 -1.84 -0.76
C LYS A 18 2.22 -2.51 0.22
N CYS A 19 2.71 -3.57 0.87
CA CYS A 19 2.04 -4.20 1.99
C CYS A 19 2.50 -3.57 3.31
N SER A 20 1.57 -3.29 4.21
CA SER A 20 1.80 -2.68 5.51
C SER A 20 1.01 -3.38 6.61
N ASN A 21 1.44 -3.24 7.84
CA ASN A 21 0.71 -3.66 9.04
C ASN A 21 -0.27 -2.61 9.56
N ASN A 22 -0.36 -1.46 8.92
CA ASN A 22 -1.23 -0.35 9.34
C ASN A 22 -1.83 0.38 8.13
N ASN A 23 -2.86 1.19 8.39
CA ASN A 23 -3.52 2.06 7.41
C ASN A 23 -3.31 3.54 7.76
N GLU A 24 -2.09 3.92 8.14
CA GLU A 24 -1.77 5.28 8.53
C GLU A 24 -1.45 6.17 7.33
N ALA A 25 -1.88 7.42 7.40
CA ALA A 25 -1.64 8.41 6.36
C ALA A 25 -0.14 8.65 6.12
N LEU A 26 0.69 8.58 7.18
CA LEU A 26 2.15 8.70 7.06
C LEU A 26 2.76 7.54 6.28
N THR A 27 2.28 6.31 6.46
CA THR A 27 2.77 5.13 5.74
C THR A 27 2.51 5.24 4.23
N VAL A 28 1.33 5.79 3.87
CA VAL A 28 0.99 6.05 2.46
C VAL A 28 1.84 7.20 1.91
N LEU A 29 2.04 8.26 2.69
CA LEU A 29 2.90 9.38 2.30
C LEU A 29 4.35 8.94 2.03
N GLU A 30 4.95 8.13 2.89
CA GLU A 30 6.31 7.59 2.70
C GLU A 30 6.42 6.80 1.39
N SER A 31 5.42 5.96 1.10
CA SER A 31 5.34 5.19 -0.15
C SER A 31 5.23 6.11 -1.37
N PHE A 32 4.42 7.17 -1.27
CA PHE A 32 4.25 8.17 -2.31
C PHE A 32 5.53 8.99 -2.53
N GLN A 33 6.19 9.43 -1.47
CA GLN A 33 7.46 10.16 -1.54
C GLN A 33 8.57 9.32 -2.20
N SER A 34 8.66 8.05 -1.86
CA SER A 34 9.58 7.11 -2.50
C SER A 34 9.29 6.99 -4.01
N ALA A 35 8.01 6.92 -4.38
CA ALA A 35 7.60 6.88 -5.78
C ALA A 35 7.94 8.19 -6.51
N VAL A 36 7.73 9.35 -5.88
CA VAL A 36 8.10 10.67 -6.44
C VAL A 36 9.60 10.78 -6.73
N ASN A 37 10.45 10.18 -5.89
CA ASN A 37 11.90 10.16 -6.11
C ASN A 37 12.27 9.37 -7.37
N THR A 38 11.50 8.35 -7.73
CA THR A 38 11.75 7.48 -8.90
C THR A 38 11.06 7.99 -10.16
N PHE A 39 9.79 8.40 -10.04
CA PHE A 39 8.92 8.74 -11.18
C PHE A 39 8.64 10.23 -11.30
N HIS A 40 9.26 11.07 -10.47
CA HIS A 40 9.02 12.51 -10.37
C HIS A 40 7.61 12.87 -9.86
N TYR A 41 7.40 14.17 -9.64
CA TYR A 41 6.12 14.69 -9.13
C TYR A 41 5.03 14.57 -10.18
N PRO A 42 3.89 13.92 -9.88
CA PRO A 42 2.74 14.00 -10.74
C PRO A 42 2.15 15.42 -10.67
N ARG A 43 1.60 15.90 -11.78
CA ARG A 43 0.91 17.19 -11.82
C ARG A 43 -0.35 17.17 -10.97
N ARG A 44 -1.01 16.01 -10.89
CA ARG A 44 -2.28 15.82 -10.18
C ARG A 44 -2.41 14.40 -9.69
N ILE A 45 -2.98 14.25 -8.51
CA ILE A 45 -3.37 12.94 -7.98
C ILE A 45 -4.89 12.83 -7.93
N ARG A 46 -5.40 11.61 -8.04
CA ARG A 46 -6.79 11.25 -7.75
C ARG A 46 -6.79 10.19 -6.66
N THR A 47 -7.57 10.43 -5.61
CA THR A 47 -7.76 9.51 -4.48
C THR A 47 -9.26 9.28 -4.26
N ASP A 48 -9.60 8.26 -3.52
CA ASP A 48 -10.90 8.13 -2.87
C ASP A 48 -10.96 8.96 -1.57
N HIS A 49 -12.08 8.86 -0.85
CA HIS A 49 -12.30 9.61 0.40
C HIS A 49 -11.62 8.97 1.63
N GLY A 50 -10.62 8.10 1.45
CA GLY A 50 -9.92 7.48 2.56
C GLY A 50 -9.07 8.45 3.37
N THR A 51 -9.13 8.35 4.70
CA THR A 51 -8.33 9.18 5.63
C THR A 51 -6.83 8.94 5.49
N GLU A 52 -6.43 7.78 4.98
CA GLU A 52 -5.04 7.43 4.69
C GLU A 52 -4.41 8.30 3.60
N ASN A 53 -5.23 8.97 2.77
CA ASN A 53 -4.74 9.80 1.66
C ASN A 53 -4.52 11.28 2.03
N VAL A 54 -4.86 11.70 3.26
CA VAL A 54 -4.84 13.10 3.70
C VAL A 54 -3.44 13.70 3.64
N GLU A 55 -2.42 12.98 4.10
CA GLU A 55 -1.04 13.50 4.10
C GLU A 55 -0.45 13.60 2.68
N VAL A 56 -0.83 12.69 1.78
CA VAL A 56 -0.46 12.79 0.36
C VAL A 56 -1.11 14.01 -0.29
N ALA A 57 -2.38 14.26 0.03
CA ALA A 57 -3.08 15.46 -0.44
C ALA A 57 -2.41 16.75 0.05
N ARG A 58 -2.06 16.81 1.36
CA ARG A 58 -1.33 17.93 1.97
C ARG A 58 0.03 18.16 1.29
N PHE A 59 0.78 17.09 1.06
CA PHE A 59 2.07 17.14 0.38
C PHE A 59 1.97 17.72 -1.03
N MET A 60 0.97 17.31 -1.81
CA MET A 60 0.73 17.83 -3.16
C MET A 60 0.29 19.29 -3.15
N LEU A 61 -0.57 19.67 -2.22
CA LEU A 61 -1.02 21.06 -2.06
C LEU A 61 0.13 21.99 -1.64
N HIS A 62 0.99 21.53 -0.75
CA HIS A 62 2.20 22.26 -0.37
C HIS A 62 3.13 22.48 -1.57
N LYS A 63 3.24 21.47 -2.45
CA LYS A 63 4.10 21.54 -3.65
C LYS A 63 3.57 22.50 -4.71
N TYR A 64 2.27 22.49 -4.97
CA TYR A 64 1.68 23.13 -6.15
C TYR A 64 0.72 24.28 -5.86
N GLY A 65 0.30 24.45 -4.61
CA GLY A 65 -0.73 25.42 -4.23
C GLY A 65 -2.15 25.00 -4.61
N ILE A 66 -3.13 25.67 -4.05
CA ILE A 66 -4.57 25.35 -4.23
C ILE A 66 -5.05 25.66 -5.64
N THR A 67 -4.59 26.77 -6.22
CA THR A 67 -5.07 27.27 -7.52
C THR A 67 -4.81 26.31 -8.67
N THR A 68 -3.82 25.41 -8.53
CA THR A 68 -3.49 24.41 -9.55
C THR A 68 -4.36 23.16 -9.50
N ASN A 69 -5.19 23.03 -8.47
CA ASN A 69 -6.05 21.88 -8.20
C ASN A 69 -5.29 20.54 -8.33
N PRO A 70 -4.23 20.32 -7.52
CA PRO A 70 -3.34 19.17 -7.67
C PRO A 70 -3.95 17.88 -7.11
N VAL A 71 -5.04 17.96 -6.36
CA VAL A 71 -5.73 16.83 -5.74
C VAL A 71 -7.17 16.79 -6.21
N ILE A 72 -7.61 15.63 -6.66
CA ILE A 72 -9.02 15.35 -6.97
C ILE A 72 -9.43 14.19 -6.06
N THR A 73 -10.35 14.47 -5.16
CA THR A 73 -10.97 13.45 -4.32
C THR A 73 -12.34 13.15 -4.90
N GLY A 74 -12.61 11.90 -5.20
CA GLY A 74 -13.85 11.50 -5.82
C GLY A 74 -14.14 10.02 -5.64
N ARG A 75 -15.30 9.58 -6.12
CA ARG A 75 -15.72 8.18 -6.02
C ARG A 75 -14.81 7.25 -6.82
N SER A 76 -14.67 6.03 -6.32
CA SER A 76 -13.99 4.90 -6.97
C SER A 76 -14.46 4.66 -8.42
N ILE A 77 -15.74 4.93 -8.74
CA ILE A 77 -16.34 4.74 -10.08
C ILE A 77 -15.53 5.44 -11.20
N HIS A 78 -14.87 6.54 -10.88
CA HIS A 78 -14.01 7.24 -11.84
C HIS A 78 -12.57 6.70 -11.88
N ASN A 79 -12.29 5.67 -11.09
CA ASN A 79 -10.94 5.11 -10.91
C ASN A 79 -10.76 3.75 -11.60
N GLN A 80 -11.44 3.53 -12.73
CA GLN A 80 -11.46 2.24 -13.47
C GLN A 80 -10.07 1.63 -13.71
N ARG A 81 -9.04 2.46 -13.85
CA ARG A 81 -7.66 2.00 -14.06
C ARG A 81 -7.08 1.37 -12.81
N THR A 82 -7.33 2.00 -11.67
CA THR A 82 -6.92 1.48 -10.34
C THR A 82 -7.73 0.24 -9.99
N GLU A 83 -9.04 0.23 -10.26
CA GLU A 83 -9.90 -0.94 -10.04
C GLU A 83 -9.44 -2.14 -10.87
N ARG A 84 -9.03 -1.92 -12.12
CA ARG A 84 -8.50 -3.00 -12.96
C ARG A 84 -7.21 -3.56 -12.38
N MET A 85 -6.29 -2.69 -11.96
CA MET A 85 -5.06 -3.09 -11.29
C MET A 85 -5.38 -3.94 -10.04
N TRP A 86 -6.32 -3.50 -9.18
CA TRP A 86 -6.69 -4.24 -7.98
C TRP A 86 -7.28 -5.62 -8.27
N LYS A 87 -8.07 -5.77 -9.33
CA LYS A 87 -8.57 -7.09 -9.77
C LYS A 87 -7.41 -8.02 -10.12
N ASP A 88 -6.44 -7.53 -10.87
CA ASP A 88 -5.29 -8.32 -11.29
C ASP A 88 -4.35 -8.60 -10.10
N VAL A 89 -4.10 -7.64 -9.21
CA VAL A 89 -3.36 -7.86 -7.94
C VAL A 89 -4.03 -8.94 -7.10
N PHE A 90 -5.35 -8.88 -6.94
CA PHE A 90 -6.07 -9.91 -6.20
C PHE A 90 -5.93 -11.28 -6.86
N ALA A 91 -6.19 -11.39 -8.14
CA ALA A 91 -6.19 -12.66 -8.86
C ALA A 91 -4.80 -13.33 -8.91
N TYR A 92 -3.73 -12.55 -9.06
CA TYR A 92 -2.38 -13.07 -9.26
C TYR A 92 -1.51 -13.10 -8.00
N VAL A 93 -1.88 -12.35 -6.96
CA VAL A 93 -1.07 -12.28 -5.72
C VAL A 93 -1.92 -12.62 -4.50
N LEU A 94 -2.98 -11.83 -4.23
CA LEU A 94 -3.63 -11.88 -2.92
C LEU A 94 -4.49 -13.12 -2.71
N GLN A 95 -5.09 -13.66 -3.76
CA GLN A 95 -5.92 -14.86 -3.68
C GLN A 95 -5.15 -16.05 -3.09
N TYR A 96 -3.86 -16.16 -3.42
CA TYR A 96 -3.00 -17.19 -2.85
C TYR A 96 -2.87 -17.06 -1.33
N PHE A 97 -2.49 -15.87 -0.83
CA PHE A 97 -2.34 -15.61 0.61
C PHE A 97 -3.68 -15.68 1.34
N TYR A 98 -4.75 -15.19 0.71
CA TYR A 98 -6.10 -15.32 1.24
C TYR A 98 -6.46 -16.77 1.51
N ASN A 99 -6.30 -17.65 0.53
CA ASN A 99 -6.59 -19.07 0.66
C ASN A 99 -5.68 -19.74 1.71
N LEU A 100 -4.40 -19.37 1.76
CA LEU A 100 -3.45 -19.89 2.75
C LEU A 100 -3.86 -19.53 4.17
N PHE A 101 -4.24 -18.26 4.42
CA PHE A 101 -4.63 -17.83 5.77
C PHE A 101 -5.94 -18.48 6.22
N TYR A 102 -6.92 -18.62 5.33
CA TYR A 102 -8.13 -19.39 5.63
C TYR A 102 -7.85 -20.87 5.91
N PHE A 103 -6.92 -21.46 5.18
CA PHE A 103 -6.47 -22.81 5.46
C PHE A 103 -5.84 -22.90 6.85
N MET A 104 -4.92 -21.99 7.20
CA MET A 104 -4.29 -21.97 8.52
C MET A 104 -5.31 -21.79 9.64
N GLU A 105 -6.30 -20.93 9.45
CA GLU A 105 -7.40 -20.74 10.40
C GLU A 105 -8.27 -22.01 10.52
N SER A 106 -8.63 -22.64 9.41
CA SER A 106 -9.45 -23.87 9.39
C SER A 106 -8.78 -25.09 10.02
N GLN A 107 -7.43 -25.07 10.15
CA GLN A 107 -6.63 -26.12 10.78
C GLN A 107 -6.20 -25.75 12.21
N ASP A 108 -6.79 -24.71 12.80
CA ASP A 108 -6.42 -24.21 14.14
C ASP A 108 -4.92 -23.83 14.27
N ILE A 109 -4.25 -23.56 13.14
CA ILE A 109 -2.85 -23.10 13.11
C ILE A 109 -2.79 -21.60 13.39
N LEU A 110 -3.74 -20.84 12.85
CA LEU A 110 -3.88 -19.39 12.99
C LEU A 110 -5.14 -19.07 13.80
N ASP A 111 -4.96 -18.38 14.91
CA ASP A 111 -6.04 -17.75 15.66
C ASP A 111 -6.05 -16.24 15.38
N PRO A 112 -7.04 -15.70 14.65
CA PRO A 112 -7.10 -14.29 14.30
C PRO A 112 -7.38 -13.37 15.49
N ASP A 113 -7.86 -13.89 16.63
CA ASP A 113 -8.14 -13.14 17.85
C ASP A 113 -6.92 -13.11 18.79
N ASN A 114 -5.88 -13.88 18.50
CA ASN A 114 -4.67 -13.94 19.31
C ASN A 114 -3.60 -12.98 18.76
N GLU A 115 -3.18 -12.00 19.57
CA GLU A 115 -2.19 -10.99 19.18
C GLU A 115 -0.82 -11.58 18.81
N LEU A 116 -0.41 -12.66 19.46
CA LEU A 116 0.84 -13.35 19.19
C LEU A 116 0.81 -14.01 17.81
N HIS A 117 -0.32 -14.63 17.46
CA HIS A 117 -0.57 -15.18 16.13
C HIS A 117 -0.59 -14.06 15.05
N LEU A 118 -1.19 -12.91 15.36
CA LEU A 118 -1.18 -11.75 14.45
C LEU A 118 0.23 -11.18 14.26
N PHE A 119 1.02 -11.11 15.33
CA PHE A 119 2.42 -10.69 15.23
C PHE A 119 3.22 -11.61 14.32
N ALA A 120 3.17 -12.92 14.58
CA ALA A 120 3.87 -13.92 13.79
C ALA A 120 3.43 -13.93 12.33
N LEU A 121 2.11 -13.76 12.08
CA LEU A 121 1.55 -13.62 10.74
C LEU A 121 2.13 -12.42 10.01
N GLN A 122 2.19 -11.26 10.67
CA GLN A 122 2.75 -10.05 10.10
C GLN A 122 4.25 -10.17 9.85
N TYR A 123 4.99 -10.73 10.80
CA TYR A 123 6.43 -10.92 10.70
C TYR A 123 6.82 -11.79 9.50
N ILE A 124 6.16 -12.91 9.32
CA ILE A 124 6.47 -13.88 8.25
C ILE A 124 5.89 -13.45 6.91
N TYR A 125 4.62 -13.01 6.87
CA TYR A 125 3.91 -12.86 5.59
C TYR A 125 3.96 -11.47 5.00
N ILE A 126 4.20 -10.39 5.76
CA ILE A 126 4.40 -9.07 5.15
C ILE A 126 5.59 -9.07 4.18
N PRO A 127 6.79 -9.59 4.52
CA PRO A 127 7.90 -9.69 3.58
C PRO A 127 7.58 -10.56 2.35
N ARG A 128 6.87 -11.68 2.53
CA ARG A 128 6.48 -12.58 1.44
C ARG A 128 5.46 -11.94 0.49
N VAL A 129 4.43 -11.30 1.03
CA VAL A 129 3.45 -10.54 0.24
C VAL A 129 4.16 -9.40 -0.50
N LYS A 130 5.06 -8.68 0.18
CA LYS A 130 5.82 -7.59 -0.42
C LYS A 130 6.67 -8.07 -1.60
N TRP A 131 7.37 -9.18 -1.43
CA TRP A 131 8.15 -9.80 -2.52
C TRP A 131 7.26 -10.17 -3.70
N ALA A 132 6.11 -10.78 -3.48
CA ALA A 132 5.16 -11.14 -4.53
C ALA A 132 4.56 -9.91 -5.24
N LEU A 133 4.28 -8.83 -4.50
CA LEU A 133 3.82 -7.56 -5.06
C LEU A 133 4.89 -6.85 -5.88
N ASP A 134 6.15 -6.89 -5.44
CA ASP A 134 7.28 -6.32 -6.18
C ASP A 134 7.50 -7.10 -7.50
N TYR A 135 7.39 -8.43 -7.47
CA TYR A 135 7.46 -9.27 -8.67
C TYR A 135 6.28 -9.00 -9.62
N PHE A 136 5.06 -8.90 -9.11
CA PHE A 136 3.88 -8.53 -9.88
C PHE A 136 4.07 -7.15 -10.53
N THR A 137 4.56 -6.16 -9.79
CA THR A 137 4.82 -4.80 -10.28
C THR A 137 5.81 -4.81 -11.43
N LEU A 138 6.89 -5.61 -11.30
CA LEU A 138 7.87 -5.78 -12.37
C LEU A 138 7.23 -6.38 -13.64
N GLN A 139 6.45 -7.44 -13.49
CA GLN A 139 5.76 -8.07 -14.61
C GLN A 139 4.75 -7.11 -15.27
N TRP A 140 3.90 -6.46 -14.45
CA TRP A 140 2.90 -5.51 -14.92
C TRP A 140 3.54 -4.36 -15.72
N ASN A 141 4.57 -3.74 -15.17
CA ASN A 141 5.19 -2.56 -15.78
C ASN A 141 5.91 -2.88 -17.10
N ASN A 142 6.28 -4.14 -17.32
CA ASN A 142 6.97 -4.59 -18.53
C ASN A 142 6.08 -5.38 -19.51
N HIS A 143 4.85 -5.74 -19.11
CA HIS A 143 3.97 -6.53 -19.98
C HIS A 143 3.31 -5.66 -21.06
N PRO A 144 3.36 -6.05 -22.35
CA PRO A 144 2.70 -5.32 -23.43
C PRO A 144 1.17 -5.31 -23.28
N MET A 145 0.57 -4.12 -23.37
CA MET A 145 -0.87 -3.94 -23.26
C MET A 145 -1.50 -3.79 -24.65
N SER A 146 -2.39 -4.70 -25.05
CA SER A 146 -3.11 -4.67 -26.34
C SER A 146 -3.90 -3.36 -26.52
N THR A 147 -4.46 -2.80 -25.45
CA THR A 147 -5.20 -1.52 -25.45
C THR A 147 -4.31 -0.27 -25.59
N GLN A 148 -2.99 -0.43 -25.56
CA GLN A 148 -1.99 0.64 -25.68
C GLN A 148 -1.05 0.42 -26.89
N GLY A 149 -1.55 -0.20 -27.94
CA GLY A 149 -0.75 -0.47 -29.15
C GLY A 149 0.42 -1.42 -28.87
N ASN A 150 0.22 -2.40 -27.98
CA ASN A 150 1.25 -3.37 -27.54
C ASN A 150 2.49 -2.74 -26.87
N LYS A 151 2.38 -1.51 -26.36
CA LYS A 151 3.42 -0.93 -25.49
C LYS A 151 3.20 -1.39 -24.06
N SER A 152 4.31 -1.59 -23.35
CA SER A 152 4.22 -1.79 -21.90
C SER A 152 3.93 -0.47 -21.18
N PRO A 153 3.40 -0.54 -19.93
CA PRO A 153 3.24 0.65 -19.12
C PRO A 153 4.51 1.50 -19.03
N LEU A 154 5.66 0.88 -18.80
CA LEU A 154 6.93 1.59 -18.70
C LEU A 154 7.36 2.24 -20.02
N GLN A 155 7.15 1.55 -21.16
CA GLN A 155 7.38 2.15 -22.49
C GLN A 155 6.47 3.34 -22.75
N SER A 156 5.19 3.25 -22.35
CA SER A 156 4.22 4.35 -22.49
C SER A 156 4.60 5.53 -21.60
N TRP A 157 5.06 5.27 -20.36
CA TRP A 157 5.54 6.30 -19.44
C TRP A 157 6.76 7.03 -20.00
N THR A 158 7.75 6.29 -20.48
CA THR A 158 8.98 6.85 -21.08
C THR A 158 8.66 7.68 -22.34
N ALA A 159 7.78 7.17 -23.22
CA ALA A 159 7.36 7.90 -24.41
C ALA A 159 6.63 9.21 -24.05
N GLY A 160 5.71 9.17 -23.07
CA GLY A 160 5.02 10.34 -22.60
C GLY A 160 5.95 11.36 -21.95
N PHE A 161 6.95 10.91 -21.21
CA PHE A 161 7.95 11.81 -20.64
C PHE A 161 8.68 12.61 -21.71
N TYR A 162 9.13 11.97 -22.80
CA TYR A 162 9.77 12.66 -23.90
C TYR A 162 8.83 13.56 -24.68
N GLU A 163 7.60 13.12 -24.95
CA GLU A 163 6.59 13.88 -25.68
C GLU A 163 6.19 15.18 -24.97
N PHE A 164 6.12 15.14 -23.64
CA PHE A 164 5.68 16.28 -22.81
C PHE A 164 6.82 17.02 -22.11
N ALA A 165 8.07 16.58 -22.25
CA ALA A 165 9.24 17.21 -21.60
C ALA A 165 9.43 18.68 -22.06
N GLU A 166 9.11 19.00 -23.31
CA GLU A 166 9.19 20.35 -23.88
C GLU A 166 7.88 21.13 -23.78
N SER A 167 6.80 20.53 -23.23
CA SER A 167 5.55 21.23 -23.08
C SER A 167 5.64 22.30 -22.00
N ASN A 168 5.26 23.54 -22.32
CA ASN A 168 5.23 24.69 -21.42
C ASN A 168 4.15 24.57 -20.30
N TYR A 169 3.84 23.36 -19.85
CA TYR A 169 3.02 23.13 -18.68
C TYR A 169 3.82 23.38 -17.39
N THR A 170 4.43 24.55 -17.29
CA THR A 170 5.00 25.03 -16.02
C THR A 170 3.86 25.27 -15.04
N VAL A 171 3.86 24.50 -13.98
CA VAL A 171 2.98 24.77 -12.85
C VAL A 171 3.52 25.98 -12.11
N VAL A 172 2.82 27.12 -12.20
CA VAL A 172 3.14 28.30 -11.41
C VAL A 172 2.95 27.93 -9.93
N ARG A 173 4.00 28.15 -9.13
CA ARG A 173 3.93 27.97 -7.68
C ARG A 173 3.21 29.17 -7.07
N ASP A 174 1.98 28.96 -6.64
CA ASP A 174 1.37 29.85 -5.67
C ASP A 174 1.75 29.36 -4.26
N VAL A 175 2.47 30.17 -3.54
CA VAL A 175 2.79 29.93 -2.13
C VAL A 175 1.56 30.34 -1.33
N LEU A 176 0.69 29.39 -1.09
CA LEU A 176 -0.47 29.56 -0.22
C LEU A 176 -0.21 28.86 1.11
N ASP A 177 -0.76 29.45 2.15
CA ASP A 177 -0.71 28.88 3.49
C ASP A 177 -1.63 27.67 3.57
N VAL A 178 -1.03 26.49 3.43
CA VAL A 178 -1.73 25.20 3.31
C VAL A 178 -2.37 24.79 4.64
N ASP A 179 -1.88 25.33 5.76
CA ASP A 179 -2.37 25.00 7.10
C ASP A 179 -3.77 25.55 7.39
N THR A 180 -4.24 26.49 6.59
CA THR A 180 -5.60 27.07 6.71
C THR A 180 -6.68 26.33 5.91
N ILE A 181 -6.30 25.30 5.16
CA ILE A 181 -7.22 24.60 4.25
C ILE A 181 -7.98 23.54 5.01
N ASN A 182 -9.31 23.55 4.86
CA ASN A 182 -10.15 22.44 5.28
C ASN A 182 -10.07 21.32 4.25
N PHE A 183 -9.25 20.30 4.55
CA PHE A 183 -9.01 19.15 3.66
C PHE A 183 -10.23 18.25 3.48
N ASP A 184 -11.17 18.24 4.42
CA ASP A 184 -12.35 17.38 4.38
C ASP A 184 -13.29 17.71 3.20
N HIS A 185 -13.21 18.94 2.70
CA HIS A 185 -14.02 19.42 1.58
C HIS A 185 -13.20 19.81 0.34
N TYR A 186 -11.87 19.69 0.39
CA TYR A 186 -11.04 20.11 -0.74
C TYR A 186 -10.99 19.05 -1.85
N GLY A 187 -11.22 19.50 -3.09
CA GLY A 187 -11.15 18.64 -4.27
C GLY A 187 -12.33 17.68 -4.44
N ILE A 188 -13.43 17.88 -3.69
CA ILE A 188 -14.65 17.11 -3.85
C ILE A 188 -15.29 17.48 -5.19
N ASP A 189 -15.59 16.46 -6.00
CA ASP A 189 -16.36 16.62 -7.25
C ASP A 189 -17.86 16.61 -6.91
N ASP A 190 -18.43 17.78 -6.64
CA ASP A 190 -19.83 17.94 -6.24
C ASP A 190 -20.82 17.65 -7.37
N ASP A 191 -20.38 17.64 -8.64
CA ASP A 191 -21.21 17.38 -9.82
C ASP A 191 -21.38 15.88 -10.12
N GLY A 192 -20.65 15.01 -9.42
CA GLY A 192 -20.80 13.56 -9.52
C GLY A 192 -22.08 13.07 -8.83
N PRO A 193 -22.72 11.97 -9.31
CA PRO A 193 -23.91 11.42 -8.65
C PRO A 193 -23.57 11.06 -7.20
N ARG A 194 -24.24 11.67 -6.22
CA ARG A 194 -23.98 11.46 -4.78
C ARG A 194 -24.37 10.04 -4.35
N PRO A 195 -23.54 9.27 -3.64
CA PRO A 195 -24.00 8.02 -3.02
C PRO A 195 -25.02 8.35 -1.94
N GLN A 196 -26.00 7.48 -1.81
CA GLN A 196 -26.64 7.31 -0.51
C GLN A 196 -25.52 6.95 0.46
N ILE A 197 -25.50 7.64 1.60
CA ILE A 197 -24.48 7.60 2.65
C ILE A 197 -24.00 6.16 2.87
N GLU A 198 -22.92 5.77 2.18
CA GLU A 198 -22.16 4.61 2.62
C GLU A 198 -21.32 5.10 3.78
N THR A 199 -21.61 4.58 4.97
CA THR A 199 -20.74 4.69 6.12
C THR A 199 -19.32 4.38 5.64
N SER A 200 -18.42 5.34 5.79
CA SER A 200 -17.01 5.14 5.50
C SER A 200 -16.57 3.89 6.27
N ASN A 201 -16.41 2.78 5.57
CA ASN A 201 -15.80 1.59 6.14
C ASN A 201 -14.31 1.94 6.33
N ASN A 202 -14.01 2.60 7.45
CA ASN A 202 -12.63 2.69 7.90
C ASN A 202 -12.16 1.26 8.12
N VAL A 203 -11.26 0.80 7.26
CA VAL A 203 -10.61 -0.49 7.43
C VAL A 203 -9.76 -0.39 8.68
N VAL A 204 -10.29 -0.92 9.80
CA VAL A 204 -9.53 -1.03 11.04
C VAL A 204 -8.61 -2.24 10.89
N VAL A 205 -7.31 -1.98 10.87
CA VAL A 205 -6.30 -3.04 10.89
C VAL A 205 -6.02 -3.35 12.35
N PRO A 206 -6.30 -4.60 12.82
CA PRO A 206 -5.89 -5.00 14.15
C PRO A 206 -4.37 -4.83 14.28
N ARG A 207 -3.95 -4.07 15.29
CA ARG A 207 -2.53 -3.92 15.62
C ARG A 207 -2.18 -4.96 16.66
N SER A 208 -1.08 -5.66 16.47
CA SER A 208 -0.48 -6.37 17.58
C SER A 208 0.12 -5.34 18.54
N THR A 209 -0.20 -5.47 19.81
CA THR A 209 0.40 -4.66 20.90
C THR A 209 1.78 -5.20 21.30
N ILE A 210 2.17 -6.35 20.75
CA ILE A 210 3.46 -6.97 21.02
C ILE A 210 4.59 -6.09 20.50
N GLN A 211 5.42 -5.66 21.42
CA GLN A 211 6.63 -4.91 21.14
C GLN A 211 7.83 -5.70 21.68
N LEU A 212 8.63 -6.22 20.79
CA LEU A 212 9.90 -6.83 21.12
C LEU A 212 10.96 -5.75 21.35
N SER A 213 11.83 -5.95 22.31
CA SER A 213 13.04 -5.14 22.48
C SER A 213 13.97 -5.25 21.26
N MET A 214 14.96 -4.39 21.17
CA MET A 214 15.93 -4.47 20.08
C MET A 214 16.73 -5.79 20.09
N GLU A 215 17.02 -6.32 21.28
CA GLU A 215 17.76 -7.59 21.46
C GLU A 215 16.90 -8.79 21.01
N GLU A 216 15.63 -8.83 21.43
CA GLU A 216 14.67 -9.87 21.04
C GLU A 216 14.37 -9.84 19.54
N THR A 217 14.20 -8.63 18.97
CA THR A 217 14.01 -8.46 17.54
C THR A 217 15.21 -8.97 16.76
N ARG A 218 16.42 -8.72 17.24
CA ARG A 218 17.64 -9.21 16.62
C ARG A 218 17.72 -10.74 16.72
N ALA A 219 17.48 -11.31 17.91
CA ALA A 219 17.48 -12.75 18.13
C ALA A 219 16.46 -13.45 17.21
N LEU A 220 15.25 -12.90 17.09
CA LEU A 220 14.22 -13.42 16.19
C LEU A 220 14.70 -13.37 14.72
N THR A 221 15.29 -12.25 14.30
CA THR A 221 15.75 -12.07 12.91
C THR A 221 16.92 -13.00 12.57
N ASP A 222 17.82 -13.23 13.53
CA ASP A 222 18.98 -14.12 13.37
C ASP A 222 18.53 -15.59 13.30
N GLU A 223 17.46 -15.96 14.01
CA GLU A 223 16.96 -17.35 14.05
C GLU A 223 15.96 -17.66 12.93
N ILE A 224 15.05 -16.73 12.62
CA ILE A 224 13.94 -16.95 11.68
C ILE A 224 13.94 -15.88 10.60
N SER A 225 14.43 -16.25 9.41
CA SER A 225 14.31 -15.36 8.24
C SER A 225 12.98 -15.59 7.51
N PRO A 226 12.13 -14.55 7.38
CA PRO A 226 10.81 -14.70 6.76
C PRO A 226 10.83 -15.17 5.30
N LEU A 227 11.91 -14.89 4.57
CA LEU A 227 12.07 -15.25 3.16
C LEU A 227 12.90 -16.52 2.94
N SER A 228 13.21 -17.28 3.99
CA SER A 228 13.87 -18.58 3.83
C SER A 228 13.04 -19.49 2.93
N GLU A 229 13.73 -20.28 2.11
CA GLU A 229 13.10 -21.34 1.32
C GLU A 229 12.48 -22.38 2.25
N ASP A 230 11.24 -22.74 1.96
CA ASP A 230 10.49 -23.78 2.65
C ASP A 230 9.57 -24.50 1.66
N ASN A 231 9.05 -25.66 2.07
CA ASN A 231 8.16 -26.48 1.26
C ASN A 231 6.68 -26.36 1.69
N ASP A 232 6.37 -25.48 2.65
CA ASP A 232 5.06 -25.34 3.25
C ASP A 232 4.53 -23.91 3.26
N ASN A 233 5.05 -23.07 2.35
CA ASN A 233 4.60 -21.69 2.17
C ASN A 233 4.79 -20.78 3.40
N GLY A 234 5.73 -21.09 4.28
CA GLY A 234 6.03 -20.32 5.47
C GLY A 234 5.25 -20.74 6.71
N VAL A 235 4.43 -21.78 6.64
CA VAL A 235 3.60 -22.21 7.78
C VAL A 235 4.49 -22.67 8.94
N HIS A 236 5.53 -23.46 8.70
CA HIS A 236 6.47 -23.87 9.74
C HIS A 236 7.24 -22.68 10.34
N LEU A 237 7.66 -21.71 9.51
CA LEU A 237 8.32 -20.49 9.99
C LEU A 237 7.39 -19.66 10.87
N TYR A 238 6.13 -19.57 10.49
CA TYR A 238 5.09 -18.92 11.28
C TYR A 238 4.92 -19.61 12.65
N GLN A 239 4.77 -20.94 12.68
CA GLN A 239 4.64 -21.69 13.94
C GLN A 239 5.89 -21.55 14.83
N ARG A 240 7.09 -21.57 14.24
CA ARG A 240 8.33 -21.29 14.97
C ARG A 240 8.35 -19.87 15.54
N THR A 241 7.86 -18.89 14.79
CA THR A 241 7.78 -17.50 15.27
C THR A 241 6.82 -17.40 16.46
N VAL A 242 5.65 -18.05 16.38
CA VAL A 242 4.70 -18.11 17.51
C VAL A 242 5.37 -18.70 18.75
N ALA A 243 6.04 -19.87 18.61
CA ALA A 243 6.72 -20.54 19.73
C ALA A 243 7.88 -19.68 20.29
N PHE A 244 8.66 -19.04 19.42
CA PHE A 244 9.78 -18.20 19.80
C PHE A 244 9.31 -17.01 20.64
N VAL A 245 8.30 -16.28 20.17
CA VAL A 245 7.79 -15.10 20.87
C VAL A 245 7.09 -15.49 22.18
N ASN A 246 6.35 -16.59 22.20
CA ASN A 246 5.71 -17.09 23.44
C ASN A 246 6.73 -17.37 24.54
N ASN A 247 7.89 -17.95 24.23
CA ASN A 247 8.94 -18.24 25.20
C ASN A 247 9.49 -16.98 25.90
N PHE A 248 9.49 -15.81 25.24
CA PHE A 248 9.91 -14.56 25.90
C PHE A 248 8.87 -14.09 26.91
N PHE A 249 7.58 -14.17 26.56
CA PHE A 249 6.53 -13.74 27.49
C PHE A 249 6.43 -14.66 28.71
N ASP A 250 6.66 -15.97 28.55
CA ASP A 250 6.64 -16.92 29.68
C ASP A 250 7.85 -16.67 30.63
N SER A 251 9.00 -16.29 30.09
CA SER A 251 10.21 -16.00 30.91
C SER A 251 10.10 -14.70 31.72
N ASP A 252 9.36 -13.69 31.23
CA ASP A 252 9.15 -12.43 31.96
C ASP A 252 8.18 -12.60 33.14
N VAL A 253 7.25 -13.55 33.04
CA VAL A 253 6.28 -13.86 34.13
C VAL A 253 6.96 -14.61 35.28
N GLU A 254 7.97 -15.44 35.02
CA GLU A 254 8.72 -16.16 36.05
C GLU A 254 9.76 -15.29 36.79
N SER A 255 10.08 -14.12 36.24
CA SER A 255 11.10 -13.20 36.81
C SER A 255 10.48 -12.03 37.61
N SER A 256 9.15 -11.97 37.75
CA SER A 256 8.40 -10.93 38.49
C SER A 256 7.77 -11.48 39.74
#